data_d7bf85827b79cfbecb80a1ab4f698f58
#
_entry.id   d7bf85827b79cfbecb80a1ab4f698f58
#
_cell.length_a   1.000
_cell.length_b   1.000
_cell.length_c   1.000
_cell.angle_alpha   90.00
_cell.angle_beta   90.00
_cell.angle_gamma   90.00
#
_symmetry.space_group_name_H-M   'P 1'
#
loop_
_entity.id
_entity.type
_entity.pdbx_description
1 polymer ?
#
loop_
_entity_poly.entity_id
_entity_poly.type
_entity_poly.pdbx_seq_one_letter_code
_entity_poly.pdbx_strand_id
1 'polypeptide(L)' 'MERPTGASSLRDHSPLRDRPEWLSPRDLQEVFGIGRTKSFNICQALPHIYIGRSIRVHKSTIINELMEKGRLP' A
#
# COMPACT_ATOMS: atom_id res chain seq x y z
N MET A 1 -23.97 -9.75 4.55
CA MET A 1 -23.51 -10.02 4.62
C MET A 1 -22.64 -10.06 4.75
N GLU A 2 -22.26 -10.21 4.98
CA GLU A 2 -21.50 -10.31 5.17
C GLU A 2 -20.61 -10.47 4.67
N ARG A 3 -20.08 -10.24 4.71
CA ARG A 3 -19.09 -10.36 4.32
C ARG A 3 -18.58 -11.52 4.30
N PRO A 4 -18.19 -11.82 3.67
CA PRO A 4 -17.74 -12.95 3.52
C PRO A 4 -16.69 -13.26 4.00
N THR A 5 -16.62 -13.49 4.45
CA THR A 5 -15.83 -13.72 5.00
C THR A 5 -14.99 -14.48 4.69
N GLY A 6 -14.78 -15.12 5.10
CA GLY A 6 -13.73 -15.78 5.05
C GLY A 6 -13.22 -16.21 3.81
N ALA A 7 -13.94 -16.91 3.18
CA ALA A 7 -13.46 -17.56 2.09
C ALA A 7 -12.91 -16.69 1.12
N SER A 8 -13.67 -15.89 0.69
CA SER A 8 -13.21 -15.04 -0.28
C SER A 8 -12.02 -14.35 0.17
N SER A 9 -11.82 -14.34 1.41
CA SER A 9 -10.79 -13.53 1.92
C SER A 9 -9.42 -13.96 1.54
N LEU A 10 -9.20 -15.14 1.13
CA LEU A 10 -7.85 -15.48 0.76
C LEU A 10 -7.35 -14.64 -0.37
N ARG A 11 -8.15 -14.46 -1.39
CA ARG A 11 -7.76 -13.61 -2.46
C ARG A 11 -7.96 -12.18 -2.13
N ASP A 12 -8.94 -11.93 -1.32
CA ASP A 12 -9.29 -10.60 -0.96
C ASP A 12 -8.56 -10.11 0.26
N HIS A 13 -7.54 -10.85 0.63
CA HIS A 13 -6.84 -10.60 1.85
C HIS A 13 -5.82 -9.50 1.77
N SER A 14 -5.58 -8.97 0.62
CA SER A 14 -4.59 -7.91 0.51
C SER A 14 -4.99 -6.75 1.41
N PRO A 15 -4.10 -6.26 2.26
CA PRO A 15 -4.41 -5.12 3.09
C PRO A 15 -4.64 -3.85 2.29
N LEU A 16 -4.33 -3.89 1.01
CA LEU A 16 -4.54 -2.73 0.15
C LEU A 16 -5.87 -2.76 -0.57
N ARG A 17 -6.64 -3.81 -0.39
CA ARG A 17 -7.85 -4.01 -1.13
C ARG A 17 -8.85 -2.86 -1.00
N ASP A 18 -9.03 -2.37 0.19
CA ASP A 18 -10.01 -1.31 0.45
C ASP A 18 -9.42 0.08 0.36
N ARG A 19 -8.20 0.19 -0.14
CA ARG A 19 -7.55 1.48 -0.23
C ARG A 19 -7.69 2.03 -1.64
N PRO A 20 -7.58 3.34 -1.82
CA PRO A 20 -7.61 3.92 -3.16
C PRO A 20 -6.43 3.42 -3.98
N GLU A 21 -6.51 3.57 -5.27
CA GLU A 21 -5.44 3.11 -6.15
C GLU A 21 -4.12 3.81 -5.89
N TRP A 22 -4.18 5.08 -5.54
CA TRP A 22 -2.99 5.85 -5.24
C TRP A 22 -2.88 6.03 -3.74
N LEU A 23 -1.80 5.51 -3.18
CA LEU A 23 -1.62 5.46 -1.73
C LEU A 23 -0.74 6.60 -1.27
N SER A 24 -1.11 7.19 -0.14
CA SER A 24 -0.29 8.20 0.51
C SER A 24 0.59 7.53 1.55
N PRO A 25 1.61 8.24 2.07
CA PRO A 25 2.39 7.68 3.17
C PRO A 25 1.52 7.32 4.36
N ARG A 26 0.44 8.05 4.58
CA ARG A 26 -0.45 7.73 5.68
C ARG A 26 -1.12 6.38 5.49
N ASP A 27 -1.50 6.07 4.25
CA ASP A 27 -2.07 4.77 3.96
C ASP A 27 -1.08 3.67 4.30
N LEU A 28 0.19 3.86 3.97
CA LEU A 28 1.20 2.86 4.29
C LEU A 28 1.38 2.72 5.79
N GLN A 29 1.31 3.81 6.53
CA GLN A 29 1.38 3.73 7.98
C GLN A 29 0.28 2.86 8.55
N GLU A 30 -0.93 3.04 8.04
CA GLU A 30 -2.08 2.31 8.55
C GLU A 30 -2.07 0.86 8.12
N VAL A 31 -1.71 0.61 6.88
CA VAL A 31 -1.74 -0.74 6.35
C VAL A 31 -0.62 -1.60 6.91
N PHE A 32 0.57 -1.05 7.01
CA PHE A 32 1.74 -1.83 7.39
C PHE A 32 2.22 -1.57 8.81
N GLY A 33 1.56 -0.67 9.53
CA GLY A 33 1.94 -0.39 10.90
C GLY A 33 3.33 0.19 11.04
N ILE A 34 3.75 1.00 10.09
CA ILE A 34 5.08 1.60 10.10
C ILE A 34 4.99 3.08 10.43
N GLY A 35 6.12 3.68 10.74
CA GLY A 35 6.16 5.06 11.13
C GLY A 35 6.06 6.00 9.95
N ARG A 36 5.94 7.28 10.27
CA ARG A 36 5.77 8.31 9.28
C ARG A 36 6.98 8.46 8.37
N THR A 37 8.15 8.53 8.96
CA THR A 37 9.37 8.70 8.19
C THR A 37 9.60 7.52 7.27
N LYS A 38 9.39 6.31 7.79
CA LYS A 38 9.60 5.13 6.99
C LYS A 38 8.63 5.05 5.83
N SER A 39 7.37 5.39 6.07
CA SER A 39 6.38 5.35 5.00
C SER A 39 6.71 6.35 3.90
N PHE A 40 7.17 7.53 4.28
CA PHE A 40 7.54 8.54 3.31
C PHE A 40 8.75 8.09 2.49
N ASN A 41 9.74 7.49 3.16
CA ASN A 41 10.93 7.00 2.49
C ASN A 41 10.58 5.90 1.48
N ILE A 42 9.65 5.03 1.84
CA ILE A 42 9.20 3.99 0.93
C ILE A 42 8.58 4.60 -0.31
N CYS A 43 7.73 5.59 -0.12
CA CYS A 43 7.11 6.26 -1.25
C CYS A 43 8.14 6.90 -2.16
N GLN A 44 9.18 7.49 -1.59
CA GLN A 44 10.23 8.11 -2.40
C GLN A 44 11.10 7.09 -3.10
N ALA A 45 11.29 5.93 -2.52
CA ALA A 45 12.15 4.90 -3.10
C ALA A 45 11.48 4.17 -4.26
N LEU A 46 10.17 4.21 -4.32
CA LEU A 46 9.42 3.54 -5.38
C LEU A 46 8.94 4.56 -6.40
N PRO A 47 8.58 4.12 -7.60
CA PRO A 47 7.96 5.04 -8.56
C PRO A 47 6.76 5.71 -7.95
N HIS A 48 6.68 7.01 -8.06
CA HIS A 48 5.64 7.79 -7.41
C HIS A 48 5.28 9.02 -8.22
N ILE A 49 4.16 9.64 -7.83
CA ILE A 49 3.75 10.91 -8.41
C ILE A 49 3.47 11.88 -7.28
N TYR A 50 3.33 13.15 -7.64
CA TYR A 50 2.90 14.16 -6.69
C TYR A 50 1.58 14.73 -7.14
N ILE A 51 0.68 14.91 -6.20
CA ILE A 51 -0.57 15.62 -6.41
C ILE A 51 -0.47 16.82 -5.51
N GLY A 52 -0.18 17.98 -6.10
CA GLY A 52 0.15 19.13 -5.30
C GLY A 52 1.43 18.85 -4.55
N ARG A 53 1.36 18.88 -3.24
CA ARG A 53 2.51 18.58 -2.40
C ARG A 53 2.48 17.18 -1.81
N SER A 54 1.47 16.41 -2.20
CA SER A 54 1.30 15.08 -1.63
C SER A 54 1.90 14.04 -2.54
N ILE A 55 2.76 13.21 -1.99
CA ILE A 55 3.36 12.11 -2.72
C ILE A 55 2.38 10.94 -2.73
N ARG A 56 2.29 10.25 -3.85
CA ARG A 56 1.41 9.09 -4.01
C ARG A 56 2.13 7.99 -4.76
N VAL A 57 1.87 6.76 -4.35
CA VAL A 57 2.40 5.56 -5.00
C VAL A 57 1.23 4.68 -5.39
N HIS A 58 1.25 4.15 -6.60
CA HIS A 58 0.17 3.28 -7.02
C HIS A 58 0.23 1.96 -6.26
N LYS A 59 -0.92 1.42 -5.88
CA LYS A 59 -0.94 0.19 -5.10
C LYS A 59 -0.30 -0.98 -5.85
N SER A 60 -0.37 -0.99 -7.18
CA SER A 60 0.27 -2.06 -7.93
C SER A 60 1.78 -2.03 -7.78
N THR A 61 2.36 -0.85 -7.62
CA THR A 61 3.80 -0.73 -7.39
C THR A 61 4.17 -1.39 -6.06
N ILE A 62 3.37 -1.16 -5.03
CA ILE A 62 3.61 -1.78 -3.73
C ILE A 62 3.49 -3.29 -3.83
N ILE A 63 2.43 -3.76 -4.49
CA ILE A 63 2.20 -5.18 -4.63
C ILE A 63 3.33 -5.84 -5.40
N ASN A 64 3.75 -5.25 -6.51
CA ASN A 64 4.83 -5.80 -7.31
C ASN A 64 6.13 -5.88 -6.52
N GLU A 65 6.42 -4.85 -5.75
CA GLU A 65 7.64 -4.83 -4.96
C GLU A 65 7.63 -5.97 -3.94
N LEU A 66 6.49 -6.17 -3.28
CA LEU A 66 6.35 -7.24 -2.32
C LEU A 66 6.47 -8.60 -2.98
N MET A 67 5.89 -8.75 -4.16
CA MET A 67 5.93 -10.04 -4.85
C MET A 67 7.30 -10.37 -5.39
N GLU A 68 8.04 -9.37 -5.82
CA GLU A 68 9.36 -9.60 -6.38
C GLU A 68 10.44 -9.77 -5.32
N LYS A 69 10.37 -8.96 -4.30
CA LYS A 69 11.43 -8.91 -3.30
C LYS A 69 11.02 -9.41 -1.93
N GLY A 70 9.74 -9.60 -1.73
CA GLY A 70 9.23 -10.05 -0.45
C GLY A 70 9.25 -8.99 0.63
N ARG A 71 9.58 -7.75 0.26
CA ARG A 71 9.63 -6.68 1.24
C ARG A 71 9.62 -5.33 0.53
N LEU A 72 9.34 -4.31 1.30
CA LEU A 72 9.41 -2.93 0.81
C LEU A 72 10.80 -2.35 1.14
N PRO A 73 11.21 -1.33 0.40
CA PRO A 73 12.52 -0.71 0.64
C PRO A 73 12.66 -0.15 2.04
#